data_d9e4a409c188a651e882e9492d3be830
#
_entry.id   d9e4a409c188a651e882e9492d3be830
#
_cell.length_a   1.000
_cell.length_b   1.000
_cell.length_c   1.000
_cell.angle_alpha   90.00
_cell.angle_beta   90.00
_cell.angle_gamma   90.00
#
_symmetry.space_group_name_H-M   'P 1'
#
loop_
_entity.id
_entity.type
_entity.pdbx_description
1 polymer ?
#
loop_
_entity_poly.entity_id
_entity_poly.type
_entity_poly.pdbx_seq_one_letter_code
_entity_poly.pdbx_strand_id
1 'polypeptide(L)'
;MDAFEQQRRSFLLSLAALGFGQVLLQDIMRAETVARQGYMLGPNQGEHLVHFRDRGNIFIQVGSATGSDNLAMGTQQVMIGTGIPVHRHFQMNEAFYVLEGNGVFTLNDVDHRFEAGSSIFIPNNSWHGFSNPDHELLLLWVVSPAGLDGFFRETCSPPGVTPKQLTRDQIRQIARKYDTEFR
;
A
#
# COMPACT_ATOMS: atom_id res chain seq x y z
N MET A 1 26.70 4.85 14.70
CA MET A 1 26.69 5.64 13.45
C MET A 1 27.38 4.77 12.43
N ASP A 2 26.65 4.29 11.42
CA ASP A 2 27.21 3.31 10.49
C ASP A 2 28.08 3.98 9.40
N ALA A 3 28.88 3.16 8.69
CA ALA A 3 29.80 3.64 7.66
C ALA A 3 29.11 4.38 6.50
N PHE A 4 27.85 4.05 6.24
CA PHE A 4 27.04 4.68 5.19
C PHE A 4 26.66 6.13 5.58
N GLU A 5 26.27 6.35 6.83
CA GLU A 5 25.96 7.68 7.36
C GLU A 5 27.18 8.60 7.38
N GLN A 6 28.35 8.02 7.67
CA GLN A 6 29.62 8.75 7.69
C GLN A 6 30.09 9.14 6.28
N GLN A 7 29.89 8.27 5.30
CA GLN A 7 30.22 8.52 3.90
C GLN A 7 29.30 9.57 3.27
N ARG A 8 28.01 9.53 3.62
CA ARG A 8 26.98 10.50 3.21
C ARG A 8 27.28 11.90 3.75
N ARG A 9 27.67 12.01 5.04
CA ARG A 9 28.06 13.27 5.67
C ARG A 9 29.32 13.87 5.04
N SER A 10 30.31 13.04 4.71
CA SER A 10 31.55 13.49 4.06
C SER A 10 31.29 14.00 2.65
N PHE A 11 30.39 13.37 1.89
CA PHE A 11 29.99 13.82 0.56
C PHE A 11 29.25 15.17 0.61
N LEU A 12 28.34 15.36 1.56
CA LEU A 12 27.57 16.59 1.75
C LEU A 12 28.47 17.76 2.19
N LEU A 13 29.46 17.49 3.05
CA LEU A 13 30.44 18.50 3.47
C LEU A 13 31.38 18.93 2.31
N SER A 14 31.70 18.02 1.39
CA SER A 14 32.49 18.33 0.20
C SER A 14 31.75 19.22 -0.80
N LEU A 15 30.44 19.05 -0.93
CA LEU A 15 29.60 19.92 -1.79
C LEU A 15 29.44 21.34 -1.20
N ALA A 16 29.42 21.49 0.12
CA ALA A 16 29.36 22.78 0.79
C ALA A 16 30.60 23.65 0.57
N ALA A 17 31.77 23.02 0.39
CA ALA A 17 33.06 23.71 0.16
C ALA A 17 33.16 24.36 -1.24
N LEU A 18 32.28 24.02 -2.19
CA LEU A 18 32.30 24.53 -3.57
C LEU A 18 31.30 25.69 -3.82
N GLY A 19 30.71 26.27 -2.77
CA GLY A 19 29.85 27.48 -2.87
C GLY A 19 28.47 27.24 -3.52
N PHE A 20 28.25 26.10 -4.15
CA PHE A 20 26.95 25.71 -4.73
C PHE A 20 26.07 24.92 -3.78
N GLY A 21 26.59 24.55 -2.61
CA GLY A 21 25.99 23.53 -1.73
C GLY A 21 24.96 24.05 -0.74
N GLN A 22 24.91 25.33 -0.42
CA GLN A 22 24.03 25.79 0.69
C GLN A 22 22.55 25.74 0.35
N VAL A 23 22.16 26.08 -0.87
CA VAL A 23 20.76 26.05 -1.30
C VAL A 23 20.29 24.61 -1.47
N LEU A 24 21.09 23.76 -2.13
CA LEU A 24 20.80 22.33 -2.31
C LEU A 24 20.75 21.57 -0.96
N LEU A 25 21.65 21.88 -0.02
CA LEU A 25 21.64 21.28 1.31
C LEU A 25 20.41 21.70 2.12
N GLN A 26 20.00 22.95 2.04
CA GLN A 26 18.80 23.45 2.71
C GLN A 26 17.54 22.81 2.13
N ASP A 27 17.45 22.63 0.82
CA ASP A 27 16.31 21.99 0.17
C ASP A 27 16.26 20.48 0.44
N ILE A 28 17.39 19.79 0.46
CA ILE A 28 17.45 18.37 0.85
C ILE A 28 17.10 18.19 2.32
N MET A 29 17.64 19.02 3.22
CA MET A 29 17.33 18.97 4.65
C MET A 29 15.87 19.36 4.93
N ARG A 30 15.31 20.27 4.13
CA ARG A 30 13.91 20.69 4.24
C ARG A 30 12.96 19.59 3.72
N ALA A 31 13.33 18.88 2.65
CA ALA A 31 12.58 17.73 2.16
C ALA A 31 12.59 16.56 3.16
N GLU A 32 13.73 16.29 3.81
CA GLU A 32 13.83 15.24 4.85
C GLU A 32 13.05 15.61 6.13
N THR A 33 12.96 16.89 6.49
CA THR A 33 12.20 17.33 7.68
C THR A 33 10.70 17.36 7.44
N VAL A 34 10.24 17.67 6.23
CA VAL A 34 8.81 17.65 5.90
C VAL A 34 8.26 16.21 5.82
N ALA A 35 9.09 15.26 5.41
CA ALA A 35 8.69 13.86 5.22
C ALA A 35 8.49 13.05 6.52
N ARG A 36 8.75 13.61 7.70
CA ARG A 36 8.69 12.89 9.00
C ARG A 36 7.75 13.51 10.02
N GLN A 37 6.89 14.42 9.61
CA GLN A 37 5.92 15.01 10.54
C GLN A 37 4.71 14.07 10.67
N GLY A 38 4.37 13.71 11.92
CA GLY A 38 3.13 12.97 12.20
C GLY A 38 1.90 13.79 11.81
N TYR A 39 0.86 13.12 11.37
CA TYR A 39 -0.43 13.72 11.01
C TYR A 39 -1.59 12.87 11.51
N MET A 40 -2.77 13.44 11.50
CA MET A 40 -4.03 12.76 11.80
C MET A 40 -4.98 12.98 10.62
N LEU A 41 -5.63 11.90 10.21
CA LEU A 41 -6.69 11.92 9.20
C LEU A 41 -8.02 11.54 9.86
N GLY A 42 -9.09 12.22 9.47
CA GLY A 42 -10.45 11.85 9.83
C GLY A 42 -10.97 10.67 9.00
N PRO A 43 -12.21 10.21 9.27
CA PRO A 43 -12.85 9.16 8.47
C PRO A 43 -12.88 9.50 6.97
N ASN A 44 -12.58 8.51 6.13
CA ASN A 44 -12.57 8.66 4.66
C ASN A 44 -11.65 9.77 4.14
N GLN A 45 -10.61 10.11 4.88
CA GLN A 45 -9.55 11.00 4.46
C GLN A 45 -8.32 10.21 4.01
N GLY A 46 -7.46 10.87 3.23
CA GLY A 46 -6.30 10.29 2.57
C GLY A 46 -6.43 10.38 1.05
N GLU A 47 -5.55 9.70 0.33
CA GLU A 47 -5.63 9.62 -1.13
C GLU A 47 -6.78 8.70 -1.53
N HIS A 48 -7.80 9.26 -2.16
CA HIS A 48 -9.00 8.52 -2.57
C HIS A 48 -8.85 8.00 -4.00
N LEU A 49 -8.95 6.67 -4.14
CA LEU A 49 -8.95 5.96 -5.41
C LEU A 49 -10.20 5.08 -5.54
N VAL A 50 -10.57 4.79 -6.77
CA VAL A 50 -11.63 3.84 -7.13
C VAL A 50 -10.98 2.63 -7.77
N HIS A 51 -11.25 1.46 -7.22
CA HIS A 51 -10.62 0.21 -7.64
C HIS A 51 -11.04 -0.15 -9.08
N PHE A 52 -10.06 -0.57 -9.88
CA PHE A 52 -10.26 -0.83 -11.32
C PHE A 52 -11.23 -1.97 -11.61
N ARG A 53 -11.30 -3.00 -10.75
CA ARG A 53 -12.08 -4.22 -10.96
C ARG A 53 -13.53 -4.07 -10.52
N ASP A 54 -13.75 -3.66 -9.28
CA ASP A 54 -15.06 -3.73 -8.60
C ASP A 54 -15.67 -2.36 -8.27
N ARG A 55 -14.92 -1.29 -8.52
CA ARG A 55 -15.34 0.10 -8.23
C ARG A 55 -15.45 0.45 -6.75
N GLY A 56 -15.00 -0.42 -5.87
CA GLY A 56 -14.89 -0.13 -4.44
C GLY A 56 -13.95 1.03 -4.16
N ASN A 57 -14.22 1.76 -3.10
CA ASN A 57 -13.40 2.87 -2.67
C ASN A 57 -12.14 2.38 -1.96
N ILE A 58 -11.01 3.00 -2.24
CA ILE A 58 -9.75 2.80 -1.54
C ILE A 58 -9.29 4.15 -1.00
N PHE A 59 -8.96 4.21 0.28
CA PHE A 59 -8.32 5.36 0.89
C PHE A 59 -6.93 4.96 1.36
N ILE A 60 -5.89 5.50 0.72
CA ILE A 60 -4.50 5.33 1.18
C ILE A 60 -4.24 6.41 2.23
N GLN A 61 -4.01 5.99 3.45
CA GLN A 61 -3.87 6.88 4.61
C GLN A 61 -2.41 7.04 5.03
N VAL A 62 -1.62 5.98 4.89
CA VAL A 62 -0.17 6.00 5.17
C VAL A 62 0.53 5.27 4.03
N GLY A 63 1.68 5.75 3.59
CA GLY A 63 2.47 5.10 2.56
C GLY A 63 3.69 5.93 2.16
N SER A 64 4.37 5.50 1.11
CA SER A 64 5.60 6.13 0.63
C SER A 64 5.44 7.63 0.30
N ALA A 65 4.30 8.00 -0.31
CA ALA A 65 4.00 9.41 -0.62
C ALA A 65 3.77 10.28 0.62
N THR A 66 3.50 9.69 1.79
CA THR A 66 3.34 10.39 3.07
C THR A 66 4.54 10.25 4.00
N GLY A 67 5.67 9.76 3.46
CA GLY A 67 6.94 9.66 4.18
C GLY A 67 7.12 8.38 5.01
N SER A 68 6.31 7.35 4.77
CA SER A 68 6.44 6.05 5.42
C SER A 68 7.00 5.00 4.47
N ASP A 69 8.27 4.60 4.69
CA ASP A 69 8.92 3.54 3.90
C ASP A 69 8.67 2.14 4.48
N ASN A 70 8.37 2.06 5.78
CA ASN A 70 8.25 0.80 6.52
C ASN A 70 6.83 0.28 6.61
N LEU A 71 5.84 1.11 6.31
CA LEU A 71 4.42 0.81 6.49
C LEU A 71 3.60 1.51 5.43
N ALA A 72 2.66 0.79 4.82
CA ALA A 72 1.52 1.41 4.16
C ALA A 72 0.22 0.89 4.78
N MET A 73 -0.78 1.77 4.87
CA MET A 73 -2.06 1.47 5.51
C MET A 73 -3.17 2.24 4.81
N GLY A 74 -4.33 1.62 4.73
CA GLY A 74 -5.51 2.25 4.20
C GLY A 74 -6.76 1.42 4.39
N THR A 75 -7.88 1.92 3.90
CA THR A 75 -9.13 1.17 3.86
C THR A 75 -9.50 0.81 2.43
N GLN A 76 -10.15 -0.33 2.26
CA GLN A 76 -10.66 -0.79 0.98
C GLN A 76 -12.08 -1.31 1.14
N GLN A 77 -12.98 -0.76 0.35
CA GLN A 77 -14.30 -1.32 0.09
C GLN A 77 -14.18 -2.38 -1.01
N VAL A 78 -14.72 -3.57 -0.79
CA VAL A 78 -14.79 -4.64 -1.78
C VAL A 78 -16.25 -4.95 -2.06
N MET A 79 -16.66 -4.71 -3.30
CA MET A 79 -18.06 -4.85 -3.69
C MET A 79 -18.49 -6.31 -3.65
N ILE A 80 -19.78 -6.52 -3.43
CA ILE A 80 -20.41 -7.85 -3.30
C ILE A 80 -20.01 -8.77 -4.46
N GLY A 81 -19.66 -10.02 -4.17
CA GLY A 81 -19.38 -11.05 -5.15
C GLY A 81 -18.04 -10.91 -5.88
N THR A 82 -17.17 -9.96 -5.53
CA THR A 82 -15.93 -9.71 -6.28
C THR A 82 -14.69 -10.33 -5.64
N GLY A 83 -14.55 -10.26 -4.33
CA GLY A 83 -13.39 -10.77 -3.61
C GLY A 83 -12.04 -10.19 -4.02
N ILE A 84 -10.96 -10.79 -3.55
CA ILE A 84 -9.59 -10.55 -4.05
C ILE A 84 -9.02 -11.89 -4.53
N PRO A 85 -8.55 -11.98 -5.81
CA PRO A 85 -7.96 -13.20 -6.35
C PRO A 85 -6.74 -13.66 -5.54
N VAL A 86 -6.48 -14.95 -5.54
CA VAL A 86 -5.34 -15.53 -4.83
C VAL A 86 -4.03 -14.96 -5.38
N HIS A 87 -3.22 -14.42 -4.47
CA HIS A 87 -1.94 -13.79 -4.75
C HIS A 87 -0.98 -13.96 -3.57
N ARG A 88 0.24 -13.53 -3.73
CA ARG A 88 1.23 -13.46 -2.64
C ARG A 88 2.10 -12.22 -2.77
N HIS A 89 2.67 -11.81 -1.65
CA HIS A 89 3.75 -10.82 -1.57
C HIS A 89 5.05 -11.52 -1.19
N PHE A 90 6.15 -11.24 -1.88
CA PHE A 90 7.41 -11.94 -1.63
C PHE A 90 8.13 -11.46 -0.37
N GLN A 91 8.04 -10.17 -0.05
CA GLN A 91 8.74 -9.54 1.05
C GLN A 91 7.79 -8.85 2.05
N MET A 92 6.63 -8.37 1.60
CA MET A 92 5.67 -7.70 2.47
C MET A 92 4.92 -8.72 3.32
N ASN A 93 4.86 -8.47 4.63
CA ASN A 93 3.80 -9.01 5.47
C ASN A 93 2.56 -8.15 5.31
N GLU A 94 1.39 -8.76 5.38
CA GLU A 94 0.11 -8.06 5.29
C GLU A 94 -0.77 -8.42 6.48
N ALA A 95 -1.59 -7.47 6.90
CA ALA A 95 -2.65 -7.71 7.85
C ALA A 95 -3.94 -7.04 7.40
N PHE A 96 -5.06 -7.72 7.63
CA PHE A 96 -6.40 -7.14 7.51
C PHE A 96 -7.07 -7.07 8.88
N TYR A 97 -7.83 -6.00 9.08
CA TYR A 97 -8.88 -5.96 10.08
C TYR A 97 -10.20 -5.72 9.37
N VAL A 98 -11.16 -6.60 9.58
CA VAL A 98 -12.47 -6.54 8.93
C VAL A 98 -13.32 -5.53 9.70
N LEU A 99 -13.61 -4.39 9.08
CA LEU A 99 -14.45 -3.34 9.66
C LEU A 99 -15.94 -3.65 9.47
N GLU A 100 -16.31 -4.14 8.27
CA GLU A 100 -17.69 -4.48 7.93
C GLU A 100 -17.73 -5.68 6.98
N GLY A 101 -18.81 -6.48 7.06
CA GLY A 101 -19.09 -7.61 6.18
C GLY A 101 -18.49 -8.94 6.66
N ASN A 102 -18.53 -9.93 5.79
CA ASN A 102 -18.03 -11.29 6.02
C ASN A 102 -17.63 -11.97 4.70
N GLY A 103 -16.97 -13.11 4.81
CA GLY A 103 -16.58 -13.90 3.64
C GLY A 103 -15.79 -15.15 3.98
N VAL A 104 -15.08 -15.65 2.98
CA VAL A 104 -14.16 -16.79 3.11
C VAL A 104 -12.77 -16.35 2.66
N PHE A 105 -11.81 -16.46 3.56
CA PHE A 105 -10.41 -16.15 3.33
C PHE A 105 -9.63 -17.44 3.07
N THR A 106 -8.95 -17.49 1.93
CA THR A 106 -8.06 -18.60 1.59
C THR A 106 -6.63 -18.23 1.96
N LEU A 107 -5.99 -19.04 2.80
CA LEU A 107 -4.57 -18.90 3.18
C LEU A 107 -3.86 -20.23 2.93
N ASN A 108 -2.89 -20.25 2.01
CA ASN A 108 -2.13 -21.44 1.64
C ASN A 108 -3.05 -22.64 1.36
N ASP A 109 -4.08 -22.42 0.54
CA ASP A 109 -5.10 -23.41 0.12
C ASP A 109 -6.03 -23.91 1.24
N VAL A 110 -6.04 -23.23 2.40
CA VAL A 110 -6.99 -23.51 3.50
C VAL A 110 -7.97 -22.35 3.63
N ASP A 111 -9.26 -22.70 3.64
CA ASP A 111 -10.34 -21.72 3.75
C ASP A 111 -10.73 -21.46 5.21
N HIS A 112 -10.90 -20.19 5.53
CA HIS A 112 -11.30 -19.70 6.85
C HIS A 112 -12.48 -18.74 6.71
N ARG A 113 -13.54 -18.93 7.47
CA ARG A 113 -14.61 -17.92 7.55
C ARG A 113 -14.13 -16.73 8.35
N PHE A 114 -14.51 -15.54 7.91
CA PHE A 114 -14.25 -14.29 8.63
C PHE A 114 -15.48 -13.39 8.63
N GLU A 115 -15.56 -12.49 9.59
CA GLU A 115 -16.62 -11.51 9.77
C GLU A 115 -16.07 -10.21 10.36
N ALA A 116 -16.90 -9.19 10.47
CA ALA A 116 -16.53 -7.94 11.12
C ALA A 116 -15.92 -8.18 12.51
N GLY A 117 -14.77 -7.52 12.79
CA GLY A 117 -13.95 -7.74 13.98
C GLY A 117 -12.85 -8.78 13.80
N SER A 118 -12.85 -9.56 12.71
CA SER A 118 -11.77 -10.51 12.43
C SER A 118 -10.45 -9.78 12.12
N SER A 119 -9.36 -10.32 12.66
CA SER A 119 -7.97 -9.93 12.32
C SER A 119 -7.32 -11.07 11.56
N ILE A 120 -6.69 -10.75 10.44
CA ILE A 120 -6.04 -11.71 9.56
C ILE A 120 -4.59 -11.26 9.40
N PHE A 121 -3.63 -12.15 9.72
CA PHE A 121 -2.21 -11.91 9.49
C PHE A 121 -1.69 -12.84 8.40
N ILE A 122 -1.01 -12.28 7.42
CA ILE A 122 -0.49 -12.95 6.25
C ILE A 122 1.03 -12.74 6.23
N PRO A 123 1.82 -13.76 6.59
CA PRO A 123 3.26 -13.70 6.41
C PRO A 123 3.63 -13.52 4.94
N ASN A 124 4.74 -12.88 4.68
CA ASN A 124 5.30 -12.80 3.34
C ASN A 124 5.37 -14.20 2.68
N ASN A 125 5.33 -14.22 1.38
CA ASN A 125 5.38 -15.42 0.54
C ASN A 125 4.21 -16.42 0.75
N SER A 126 3.13 -16.03 1.45
CA SER A 126 1.93 -16.85 1.64
C SER A 126 0.90 -16.57 0.57
N TRP A 127 0.40 -17.61 -0.09
CA TRP A 127 -0.71 -17.49 -1.03
C TRP A 127 -2.00 -17.18 -0.29
N HIS A 128 -2.67 -16.10 -0.66
CA HIS A 128 -3.89 -15.66 0.00
C HIS A 128 -4.83 -14.91 -0.93
N GLY A 129 -6.09 -14.89 -0.55
CA GLY A 129 -7.15 -14.19 -1.24
C GLY A 129 -8.45 -14.38 -0.48
N PHE A 130 -9.55 -13.80 -0.95
CA PHE A 130 -10.86 -14.01 -0.33
C PHE A 130 -12.01 -13.84 -1.31
N SER A 131 -13.16 -14.37 -0.91
CA SER A 131 -14.46 -14.17 -1.55
C SER A 131 -15.47 -13.60 -0.56
N ASN A 132 -16.34 -12.72 -1.06
CA ASN A 132 -17.44 -12.09 -0.30
C ASN A 132 -18.75 -12.18 -1.10
N PRO A 133 -19.34 -13.37 -1.21
CA PRO A 133 -20.48 -13.61 -2.11
C PRO A 133 -21.75 -12.85 -1.71
N ASP A 134 -21.95 -12.60 -0.42
CA ASP A 134 -23.23 -12.16 0.12
C ASP A 134 -23.25 -10.71 0.62
N HIS A 135 -22.09 -10.13 0.94
CA HIS A 135 -21.96 -8.80 1.54
C HIS A 135 -20.81 -8.01 0.95
N GLU A 136 -20.95 -6.68 0.91
CA GLU A 136 -19.79 -5.81 0.76
C GLU A 136 -18.86 -5.95 1.96
N LEU A 137 -17.57 -5.72 1.72
CA LEU A 137 -16.57 -5.68 2.77
C LEU A 137 -15.99 -4.27 2.88
N LEU A 138 -15.73 -3.85 4.11
CA LEU A 138 -14.82 -2.76 4.41
C LEU A 138 -13.65 -3.33 5.21
N LEU A 139 -12.46 -3.21 4.66
CA LEU A 139 -11.23 -3.71 5.26
C LEU A 139 -10.29 -2.56 5.58
N LEU A 140 -9.67 -2.61 6.76
CA LEU A 140 -8.41 -1.94 7.01
C LEU A 140 -7.30 -2.89 6.56
N TRP A 141 -6.43 -2.44 5.65
CA TRP A 141 -5.24 -3.17 5.24
C TRP A 141 -3.98 -2.47 5.75
N VAL A 142 -2.98 -3.26 6.13
CA VAL A 142 -1.66 -2.80 6.56
C VAL A 142 -0.62 -3.70 5.92
N VAL A 143 0.39 -3.13 5.29
CA VAL A 143 1.54 -3.86 4.76
C VAL A 143 2.85 -3.31 5.28
N SER A 144 3.84 -4.18 5.46
CA SER A 144 5.19 -3.83 5.87
C SER A 144 6.21 -4.73 5.15
N PRO A 145 7.22 -4.14 4.43
CA PRO A 145 7.42 -2.72 4.16
C PRO A 145 6.31 -2.10 3.33
N ALA A 146 6.33 -0.75 3.16
CA ALA A 146 5.42 -0.04 2.27
C ALA A 146 5.66 -0.44 0.80
N GLY A 147 4.62 -0.35 -0.04
CA GLY A 147 4.73 -0.69 -1.47
C GLY A 147 3.39 -0.94 -2.15
N LEU A 148 2.44 -1.56 -1.45
CA LEU A 148 1.12 -1.88 -2.02
C LEU A 148 0.34 -0.62 -2.46
N ASP A 149 0.57 0.51 -1.80
CA ASP A 149 0.00 1.81 -2.18
C ASP A 149 0.39 2.22 -3.61
N GLY A 150 1.59 1.87 -4.06
CA GLY A 150 2.04 2.07 -5.44
C GLY A 150 1.23 1.25 -6.46
N PHE A 151 0.90 0.00 -6.13
CA PHE A 151 0.03 -0.84 -6.96
C PHE A 151 -1.35 -0.21 -7.15
N PHE A 152 -1.96 0.30 -6.09
CA PHE A 152 -3.25 0.98 -6.19
C PHE A 152 -3.18 2.24 -7.05
N ARG A 153 -2.15 3.08 -6.91
CA ARG A 153 -1.98 4.28 -7.76
C ARG A 153 -1.81 3.93 -9.23
N GLU A 154 -1.10 2.85 -9.54
CA GLU A 154 -0.88 2.45 -10.93
C GLU A 154 -2.11 1.76 -11.56
N THR A 155 -2.92 1.05 -10.78
CA THR A 155 -4.08 0.29 -11.30
C THR A 155 -5.41 1.00 -11.15
N CYS A 156 -5.63 1.76 -10.08
CA CYS A 156 -6.88 2.44 -9.79
C CYS A 156 -6.94 3.84 -10.43
N SER A 157 -8.08 4.52 -10.28
CA SER A 157 -8.31 5.86 -10.82
C SER A 157 -8.86 6.79 -9.74
N PRO A 158 -8.62 8.10 -9.80
CA PRO A 158 -9.31 9.05 -8.94
C PRO A 158 -10.84 8.98 -9.11
N PRO A 159 -11.63 9.38 -8.11
CA PRO A 159 -13.09 9.46 -8.24
C PRO A 159 -13.51 10.35 -9.43
N GLY A 160 -14.57 9.93 -10.13
CA GLY A 160 -15.08 10.65 -11.30
C GLY A 160 -14.27 10.48 -12.59
N VAL A 161 -13.10 9.84 -12.52
CA VAL A 161 -12.29 9.50 -13.69
C VAL A 161 -12.67 8.11 -14.21
N THR A 162 -12.76 7.97 -15.52
CA THR A 162 -13.02 6.67 -16.16
C THR A 162 -11.96 5.66 -15.71
N PRO A 163 -12.36 4.52 -15.14
CA PRO A 163 -11.44 3.53 -14.65
C PRO A 163 -10.60 2.91 -15.76
N LYS A 164 -9.36 2.60 -15.42
CA LYS A 164 -8.40 1.97 -16.33
C LYS A 164 -8.92 0.61 -16.79
N GLN A 165 -8.81 0.35 -18.09
CA GLN A 165 -9.11 -0.94 -18.69
C GLN A 165 -7.80 -1.72 -18.80
N LEU A 166 -7.50 -2.54 -17.77
CA LEU A 166 -6.27 -3.30 -17.70
C LEU A 166 -6.53 -4.76 -18.06
N THR A 167 -5.73 -5.33 -18.95
CA THR A 167 -5.72 -6.76 -19.21
C THR A 167 -5.09 -7.52 -18.02
N ARG A 168 -5.35 -8.82 -17.93
CA ARG A 168 -4.73 -9.68 -16.89
C ARG A 168 -3.21 -9.60 -16.90
N ASP A 169 -2.60 -9.57 -18.09
CA ASP A 169 -1.14 -9.52 -18.22
C ASP A 169 -0.58 -8.16 -17.78
N GLN A 170 -1.27 -7.06 -18.08
CA GLN A 170 -0.90 -5.74 -17.57
C GLN A 170 -0.99 -5.68 -16.05
N ILE A 171 -2.07 -6.23 -15.45
CA ILE A 171 -2.21 -6.29 -13.99
C ILE A 171 -1.07 -7.10 -13.38
N ARG A 172 -0.73 -8.28 -13.93
CA ARG A 172 0.39 -9.11 -13.46
C ARG A 172 1.73 -8.39 -13.60
N GLN A 173 1.94 -7.67 -14.68
CA GLN A 173 3.15 -6.88 -14.92
C GLN A 173 3.31 -5.75 -13.89
N ILE A 174 2.22 -5.02 -13.62
CA ILE A 174 2.20 -3.97 -12.60
C ILE A 174 2.43 -4.58 -11.21
N ALA A 175 1.71 -5.66 -10.87
CA ALA A 175 1.82 -6.31 -9.58
C ALA A 175 3.25 -6.71 -9.20
N ARG A 176 4.01 -7.23 -10.17
CA ARG A 176 5.43 -7.61 -9.97
C ARG A 176 6.33 -6.44 -9.58
N LYS A 177 6.02 -5.22 -10.03
CA LYS A 177 6.76 -4.00 -9.62
C LYS A 177 6.57 -3.70 -8.14
N TYR A 178 5.46 -4.17 -7.59
CA TYR A 178 5.02 -3.92 -6.22
C TYR A 178 4.99 -5.22 -5.40
N ASP A 179 6.02 -6.06 -5.58
CA ASP A 179 6.24 -7.25 -4.76
C ASP A 179 5.08 -8.26 -4.74
N THR A 180 4.21 -8.26 -5.78
CA THR A 180 2.97 -9.05 -5.81
C THR A 180 2.94 -10.00 -7.00
N GLU A 181 2.51 -11.26 -6.78
CA GLU A 181 2.27 -12.27 -7.79
C GLU A 181 0.85 -12.83 -7.67
N PHE A 182 0.09 -12.81 -8.77
CA PHE A 182 -1.22 -13.46 -8.86
C PHE A 182 -1.09 -14.89 -9.42
N ARG A 183 -1.88 -15.81 -8.86
CA ARG A 183 -2.06 -17.18 -9.36
C ARG A 183 -2.79 -17.25 -10.70
#